data_6e390cd32d58611602b491abf71d6440
#
_entry.id   6e390cd32d58611602b491abf71d6440
#
_cell.length_a   1.000
_cell.length_b   1.000
_cell.length_c   1.000
_cell.angle_alpha   90.00
_cell.angle_beta   90.00
_cell.angle_gamma   90.00
#
_symmetry.space_group_name_H-M   'P 1'
#
loop_
_entity.id
_entity.type
_entity.pdbx_description
1 polymer ?
#
loop_
_entity_poly.entity_id
_entity_poly.type
_entity_poly.pdbx_seq_one_letter_code
_entity_poly.pdbx_strand_id
1 'polypeptide(L)'
;LSLSAGVDKAQLTTISGREKLDFKDFSVQVIESQHGVLNRGGQKRQPKSAEIISPLSGPILGKHFVEGGSYLYYFTFGKLRLLDQSTGNFIEENLRGLEPDVAILAENSNYDWTEAIKILRPKTVIVHHYDDWHVPLSSGMTAAVRRRAQRLEREVKSIDRNIKVIIPEFLKTITLE
;
A
#
# COMPACT_ATOMS: atom_id res chain seq x y z
N LEU A 1 -9.14 3.10 -17.60
CA LEU A 1 -10.14 2.16 -17.02
C LEU A 1 -11.30 2.91 -16.38
N SER A 2 -11.07 3.90 -15.50
CA SER A 2 -12.14 4.66 -14.82
C SER A 2 -13.09 5.34 -15.81
N LEU A 3 -12.57 6.01 -16.84
CA LEU A 3 -13.40 6.59 -17.91
C LEU A 3 -14.19 5.52 -18.68
N SER A 4 -13.58 4.35 -18.95
CA SER A 4 -14.26 3.23 -19.61
C SER A 4 -15.35 2.60 -18.72
N ALA A 5 -15.28 2.78 -17.43
CA ALA A 5 -16.29 2.37 -16.44
C ALA A 5 -17.37 3.44 -16.20
N GLY A 6 -17.34 4.55 -16.93
CA GLY A 6 -18.34 5.63 -16.83
C GLY A 6 -18.09 6.66 -15.74
N VAL A 7 -16.90 6.68 -15.12
CA VAL A 7 -16.55 7.74 -14.17
C VAL A 7 -16.37 9.06 -14.92
N ASP A 8 -16.99 10.13 -14.44
CA ASP A 8 -16.86 11.47 -15.04
C ASP A 8 -15.40 11.93 -14.95
N LYS A 9 -14.89 12.46 -16.07
CA LYS A 9 -13.54 13.01 -16.15
C LYS A 9 -13.28 14.09 -15.09
N ALA A 10 -14.28 14.88 -14.75
CA ALA A 10 -14.18 15.92 -13.72
C ALA A 10 -13.91 15.36 -12.29
N GLN A 11 -14.19 14.08 -12.08
CA GLN A 11 -13.93 13.38 -10.81
C GLN A 11 -12.56 12.69 -10.76
N LEU A 12 -11.77 12.79 -11.84
CA LEU A 12 -10.49 12.11 -11.98
C LEU A 12 -9.36 13.12 -11.92
N THR A 13 -8.38 12.83 -11.06
CA THR A 13 -7.10 13.52 -11.05
C THR A 13 -6.01 12.55 -11.46
N THR A 14 -5.23 12.92 -12.46
CA THR A 14 -4.06 12.14 -12.87
C THR A 14 -2.92 12.42 -11.89
N ILE A 15 -2.24 11.37 -11.46
CA ILE A 15 -1.07 11.46 -10.59
C ILE A 15 0.15 10.87 -11.28
N SER A 16 1.34 11.38 -10.96
CA SER A 16 2.65 10.97 -11.50
C SER A 16 3.68 10.65 -10.41
N GLY A 17 3.30 10.79 -9.12
CA GLY A 17 4.16 10.50 -7.97
C GLY A 17 4.92 11.70 -7.40
N ARG A 18 4.45 12.91 -7.67
CA ARG A 18 5.06 14.17 -7.17
C ARG A 18 4.03 15.18 -6.67
N GLU A 19 2.77 14.84 -6.74
CA GLU A 19 1.68 15.73 -6.42
C GLU A 19 1.53 15.89 -4.91
N LYS A 20 1.19 17.11 -4.51
CA LYS A 20 0.59 17.41 -3.22
C LYS A 20 -0.84 17.89 -3.47
N LEU A 21 -1.79 17.14 -2.94
CA LEU A 21 -3.21 17.39 -3.08
C LEU A 21 -3.73 17.86 -1.72
N ASP A 22 -4.26 19.08 -1.69
CA ASP A 22 -4.83 19.67 -0.49
C ASP A 22 -6.36 19.53 -0.51
N PHE A 23 -6.92 18.95 0.54
CA PHE A 23 -8.35 18.80 0.78
C PHE A 23 -8.73 19.62 2.02
N LYS A 24 -10.03 19.77 2.25
CA LYS A 24 -10.54 20.60 3.36
C LYS A 24 -9.94 20.22 4.72
N ASP A 25 -9.87 18.90 5.01
CA ASP A 25 -9.55 18.39 6.35
C ASP A 25 -8.20 17.66 6.39
N PHE A 26 -7.55 17.45 5.24
CA PHE A 26 -6.26 16.76 5.14
C PHE A 26 -5.52 17.10 3.85
N SER A 27 -4.26 16.75 3.78
CA SER A 27 -3.49 16.77 2.54
C SER A 27 -2.89 15.39 2.24
N VAL A 28 -2.62 15.15 0.95
CA VAL A 28 -1.97 13.92 0.48
C VAL A 28 -0.78 14.29 -0.39
N GLN A 29 0.38 13.79 -0.05
CA GLN A 29 1.53 13.78 -0.94
C GLN A 29 1.59 12.42 -1.62
N VAL A 30 1.57 12.43 -2.96
CA VAL A 30 1.78 11.24 -3.79
C VAL A 30 3.28 11.08 -4.02
N ILE A 31 3.81 9.90 -3.76
CA ILE A 31 5.25 9.63 -3.83
C ILE A 31 5.47 8.41 -4.72
N GLU A 32 6.37 8.55 -5.68
CA GLU A 32 6.73 7.45 -6.57
C GLU A 32 7.34 6.28 -5.77
N SER A 33 6.89 5.09 -6.09
CA SER A 33 7.30 3.86 -5.45
C SER A 33 7.60 2.76 -6.49
N GLN A 34 7.84 1.55 -6.05
CA GLN A 34 8.06 0.40 -6.92
C GLN A 34 7.04 -0.67 -6.62
N HIS A 35 6.56 -1.33 -7.65
CA HIS A 35 5.81 -2.58 -7.48
C HIS A 35 6.76 -3.71 -7.11
N GLY A 36 6.21 -4.64 -6.37
CA GLY A 36 6.94 -5.83 -6.03
C GLY A 36 7.26 -6.74 -7.21
N VAL A 37 8.40 -7.40 -7.09
CA VAL A 37 8.85 -8.37 -8.08
C VAL A 37 8.00 -9.64 -7.94
N LEU A 38 7.18 -9.93 -8.94
CA LEU A 38 6.42 -11.18 -8.98
C LEU A 38 7.36 -12.36 -9.19
N ASN A 39 7.38 -13.28 -8.23
CA ASN A 39 8.15 -14.51 -8.36
C ASN A 39 7.24 -15.62 -8.92
N ARG A 40 7.30 -15.86 -10.23
CA ARG A 40 6.58 -16.97 -10.88
C ARG A 40 7.59 -18.01 -11.39
N GLY A 41 7.59 -19.18 -10.76
CA GLY A 41 8.44 -20.30 -11.19
C GLY A 41 9.94 -20.01 -11.10
N GLY A 42 10.41 -19.30 -10.08
CA GLY A 42 11.81 -18.94 -9.88
C GLY A 42 12.32 -17.78 -10.74
N GLN A 43 11.49 -17.21 -11.61
CA GLN A 43 11.83 -16.01 -12.39
C GLN A 43 11.23 -14.77 -11.77
N LYS A 44 12.10 -13.80 -11.46
CA LYS A 44 11.70 -12.46 -11.06
C LYS A 44 11.14 -11.73 -12.29
N ARG A 45 9.86 -11.37 -12.27
CA ARG A 45 9.22 -10.59 -13.33
C ARG A 45 8.71 -9.28 -12.75
N GLN A 46 9.08 -8.18 -13.37
CA GLN A 46 8.40 -6.90 -13.15
C GLN A 46 7.02 -6.96 -13.82
N PRO A 47 5.96 -6.43 -13.20
CA PRO A 47 4.69 -6.22 -13.89
C PRO A 47 4.92 -5.41 -15.16
N LYS A 48 4.16 -5.69 -16.21
CA LYS A 48 4.21 -4.87 -17.42
C LYS A 48 3.58 -3.52 -17.11
N SER A 49 4.41 -2.51 -17.10
CA SER A 49 3.92 -1.12 -17.14
C SER A 49 3.44 -0.83 -18.57
N ALA A 50 2.22 -0.31 -18.69
CA ALA A 50 1.66 0.15 -19.95
C ALA A 50 0.67 1.27 -19.70
N GLU A 51 0.53 2.16 -20.67
CA GLU A 51 -0.42 3.24 -20.63
C GLU A 51 -1.64 2.89 -21.47
N ILE A 52 -2.84 3.12 -20.94
CA ILE A 52 -4.08 3.07 -21.70
C ILE A 52 -4.36 4.50 -22.19
N ILE A 53 -4.01 4.77 -23.42
CA ILE A 53 -4.08 6.12 -24.03
C ILE A 53 -5.49 6.54 -24.49
N SER A 54 -6.44 5.61 -24.50
CA SER A 54 -7.84 5.91 -24.86
C SER A 54 -8.80 5.04 -24.07
N PRO A 55 -10.06 5.50 -23.85
CA PRO A 55 -11.08 4.67 -23.23
C PRO A 55 -11.29 3.36 -23.97
N LEU A 56 -11.43 2.27 -23.24
CA LEU A 56 -11.72 0.96 -23.82
C LEU A 56 -13.20 0.87 -24.20
N SER A 57 -13.49 0.30 -25.36
CA SER A 57 -14.85 -0.05 -25.80
C SER A 57 -15.12 -1.53 -25.57
N GLY A 58 -16.33 -1.87 -25.12
CA GLY A 58 -16.75 -3.24 -24.86
C GLY A 58 -16.35 -3.78 -23.48
N PRO A 59 -16.48 -5.09 -23.25
CA PRO A 59 -16.19 -5.70 -21.96
C PRO A 59 -14.73 -5.53 -21.56
N ILE A 60 -14.49 -5.07 -20.30
CA ILE A 60 -13.15 -4.96 -19.75
C ILE A 60 -12.70 -6.35 -19.28
N LEU A 61 -11.64 -6.85 -19.88
CA LEU A 61 -11.06 -8.17 -19.60
C LEU A 61 -9.78 -8.01 -18.77
N GLY A 62 -9.37 -9.06 -18.07
CA GLY A 62 -8.14 -9.06 -17.25
C GLY A 62 -6.87 -8.61 -18.00
N LYS A 63 -6.76 -8.88 -19.30
CA LYS A 63 -5.64 -8.40 -20.15
C LYS A 63 -5.56 -6.87 -20.27
N HIS A 64 -6.64 -6.16 -19.97
CA HIS A 64 -6.69 -4.71 -20.03
C HIS A 64 -6.20 -4.03 -18.75
N PHE A 65 -6.02 -4.81 -17.68
CA PHE A 65 -5.43 -4.29 -16.45
C PHE A 65 -3.91 -4.27 -16.58
N VAL A 66 -3.39 -3.07 -16.70
CA VAL A 66 -1.96 -2.80 -16.79
C VAL A 66 -1.56 -1.92 -15.61
N GLU A 67 -0.33 -2.04 -15.18
CA GLU A 67 0.20 -1.19 -14.14
C GLU A 67 0.58 0.16 -14.73
N GLY A 68 -0.07 1.22 -14.24
CA GLY A 68 0.21 2.60 -14.65
C GLY A 68 1.32 3.27 -13.84
N GLY A 69 1.69 2.68 -12.72
CA GLY A 69 2.69 3.17 -11.77
C GLY A 69 2.40 2.67 -10.37
N SER A 70 3.41 2.67 -9.52
CA SER A 70 3.28 2.34 -8.10
C SER A 70 3.56 3.57 -7.28
N TYR A 71 2.67 3.87 -6.36
CA TYR A 71 2.75 5.04 -5.52
C TYR A 71 2.51 4.66 -4.07
N LEU A 72 3.12 5.41 -3.18
CA LEU A 72 2.73 5.47 -1.79
C LEU A 72 2.08 6.84 -1.51
N TYR A 73 1.29 6.89 -0.47
CA TYR A 73 0.52 8.08 -0.13
C TYR A 73 0.87 8.52 1.29
N TYR A 74 1.30 9.77 1.42
CA TYR A 74 1.62 10.37 2.70
C TYR A 74 0.56 11.38 3.07
N PHE A 75 -0.29 11.00 4.01
CA PHE A 75 -1.41 11.82 4.49
C PHE A 75 -1.00 12.67 5.68
N THR A 76 -1.56 13.89 5.74
CA THR A 76 -1.46 14.76 6.91
C THR A 76 -2.86 15.18 7.34
N PHE A 77 -3.27 14.75 8.55
CA PHE A 77 -4.53 15.08 9.20
C PHE A 77 -4.23 15.92 10.44
N GLY A 78 -4.18 17.25 10.30
CA GLY A 78 -3.72 18.13 11.36
C GLY A 78 -2.29 17.80 11.79
N LYS A 79 -2.11 17.20 12.98
CA LYS A 79 -0.80 16.79 13.48
C LYS A 79 -0.46 15.32 13.17
N LEU A 80 -1.42 14.50 12.78
CA LEU A 80 -1.22 13.08 12.47
C LEU A 80 -0.68 12.94 11.06
N ARG A 81 0.41 12.22 10.93
CA ARG A 81 1.05 11.86 9.65
C ARG A 81 0.95 10.36 9.45
N LEU A 82 0.37 9.95 8.33
CA LEU A 82 0.14 8.57 7.99
C LEU A 82 0.75 8.26 6.62
N LEU A 83 1.57 7.24 6.57
CA LEU A 83 2.09 6.67 5.32
C LEU A 83 1.30 5.42 4.96
N ASP A 84 0.74 5.39 3.75
CA ASP A 84 0.15 4.19 3.16
C ASP A 84 1.09 3.62 2.09
N GLN A 85 1.70 2.49 2.42
CA GLN A 85 2.51 1.65 1.54
C GLN A 85 1.87 0.27 1.48
N SER A 86 0.65 0.20 1.00
CA SER A 86 -0.18 -1.00 1.05
C SER A 86 0.13 -2.01 -0.05
N THR A 87 0.94 -1.66 -1.05
CA THR A 87 1.31 -2.60 -2.12
C THR A 87 2.78 -2.49 -2.49
N GLY A 88 3.50 -3.53 -2.46
CA GLY A 88 4.73 -3.59 -3.16
C GLY A 88 6.00 -3.13 -2.43
N ASN A 89 6.94 -2.71 -3.19
CA ASN A 89 8.28 -2.32 -2.81
C ASN A 89 8.35 -0.79 -2.60
N PHE A 90 9.52 -0.26 -2.32
CA PHE A 90 9.73 1.17 -2.12
C PHE A 90 11.03 1.63 -2.79
N ILE A 91 11.11 2.93 -3.03
CA ILE A 91 12.34 3.61 -3.42
C ILE A 91 12.89 4.28 -2.17
N GLU A 92 14.03 3.84 -1.70
CA GLU A 92 14.61 4.26 -0.41
C GLU A 92 14.79 5.77 -0.31
N GLU A 93 15.28 6.40 -1.38
CA GLU A 93 15.49 7.84 -1.46
C GLU A 93 14.20 8.63 -1.26
N ASN A 94 13.08 8.08 -1.70
CA ASN A 94 11.76 8.72 -1.61
C ASN A 94 11.15 8.59 -0.21
N LEU A 95 11.67 7.71 0.64
CA LEU A 95 11.26 7.60 2.04
C LEU A 95 11.99 8.57 2.95
N ARG A 96 13.16 9.07 2.53
CA ARG A 96 14.00 9.94 3.36
C ARG A 96 13.32 11.28 3.64
N GLY A 97 13.29 11.66 4.90
CA GLY A 97 12.62 12.88 5.36
C GLY A 97 11.12 12.73 5.61
N LEU A 98 10.52 11.57 5.32
CA LEU A 98 9.20 11.24 5.80
C LEU A 98 9.29 10.80 7.26
N GLU A 99 8.39 11.33 8.08
CA GLU A 99 8.34 11.00 9.52
C GLU A 99 6.89 10.66 9.90
N PRO A 100 6.35 9.53 9.44
CA PRO A 100 4.98 9.15 9.74
C PRO A 100 4.81 8.77 11.20
N ASP A 101 3.71 9.18 11.82
CA ASP A 101 3.30 8.66 13.10
C ASP A 101 2.78 7.23 12.95
N VAL A 102 2.10 6.96 11.82
CA VAL A 102 1.53 5.67 11.47
C VAL A 102 2.00 5.26 10.07
N ALA A 103 2.49 4.02 9.92
CA ALA A 103 2.78 3.41 8.62
C ALA A 103 1.88 2.20 8.38
N ILE A 104 1.12 2.20 7.28
CA ILE A 104 0.40 1.02 6.79
C ILE A 104 1.34 0.29 5.84
N LEU A 105 1.74 -0.93 6.20
CA LEU A 105 2.71 -1.71 5.45
C LEU A 105 2.11 -3.04 4.98
N ALA A 106 2.31 -3.36 3.72
CA ALA A 106 1.84 -4.62 3.15
C ALA A 106 2.65 -5.81 3.70
N GLU A 107 1.96 -6.80 4.24
CA GLU A 107 2.59 -8.10 4.51
C GLU A 107 2.82 -8.82 3.18
N ASN A 108 4.05 -8.89 2.76
CA ASN A 108 4.42 -9.64 1.58
C ASN A 108 5.75 -10.36 1.82
N SER A 109 5.73 -11.68 1.64
CA SER A 109 6.89 -12.56 1.89
C SER A 109 8.11 -12.27 1.00
N ASN A 110 7.96 -11.40 0.00
CA ASN A 110 9.02 -11.07 -0.94
C ASN A 110 9.76 -9.76 -0.60
N TYR A 111 9.38 -9.08 0.49
CA TYR A 111 9.98 -7.81 0.88
C TYR A 111 10.56 -7.87 2.27
N ASP A 112 11.66 -7.16 2.41
CA ASP A 112 12.30 -6.84 3.67
C ASP A 112 11.98 -5.37 3.98
N TRP A 113 11.13 -5.14 4.98
CA TRP A 113 10.76 -3.81 5.44
C TRP A 113 11.80 -3.19 6.39
N THR A 114 12.88 -3.91 6.69
CA THR A 114 13.86 -3.49 7.69
C THR A 114 14.39 -2.08 7.43
N GLU A 115 14.80 -1.80 6.21
CA GLU A 115 15.35 -0.48 5.87
C GLU A 115 14.26 0.60 5.84
N ALA A 116 13.07 0.31 5.33
CA ALA A 116 11.97 1.25 5.36
C ALA A 116 11.60 1.66 6.79
N ILE A 117 11.50 0.69 7.71
CA ILE A 117 11.18 0.95 9.12
C ILE A 117 12.28 1.77 9.81
N LYS A 118 13.55 1.50 9.51
CA LYS A 118 14.69 2.26 10.04
C LYS A 118 14.70 3.72 9.56
N ILE A 119 14.31 3.96 8.30
CA ILE A 119 14.22 5.30 7.72
C ILE A 119 13.01 6.05 8.29
N LEU A 120 11.84 5.44 8.24
CA LEU A 120 10.56 6.06 8.60
C LEU A 120 10.37 6.25 10.10
N ARG A 121 10.85 5.31 10.92
CA ARG A 121 10.71 5.28 12.39
C ARG A 121 9.29 5.57 12.88
N PRO A 122 8.27 4.88 12.35
CA PRO A 122 6.89 5.14 12.73
C PRO A 122 6.65 4.75 14.20
N LYS A 123 5.72 5.44 14.87
CA LYS A 123 5.27 5.03 16.22
C LYS A 123 4.36 3.81 16.16
N THR A 124 3.59 3.69 15.08
CA THR A 124 2.65 2.59 14.87
C THR A 124 2.78 2.04 13.46
N VAL A 125 2.79 0.72 13.34
CA VAL A 125 2.68 0.00 12.08
C VAL A 125 1.34 -0.72 12.05
N ILE A 126 0.56 -0.50 10.98
CA ILE A 126 -0.65 -1.26 10.68
C ILE A 126 -0.32 -2.26 9.58
N VAL A 127 -0.55 -3.53 9.88
CA VAL A 127 -0.31 -4.61 8.90
C VAL A 127 -1.44 -4.64 7.88
N HIS A 128 -1.10 -4.63 6.60
CA HIS A 128 -2.04 -4.70 5.50
C HIS A 128 -1.69 -5.86 4.56
N HIS A 129 -2.54 -6.17 3.57
CA HIS A 129 -2.29 -7.16 2.49
C HIS A 129 -1.92 -8.58 2.98
N TYR A 130 -2.47 -9.01 4.11
CA TYR A 130 -2.24 -10.33 4.69
C TYR A 130 -3.41 -11.31 4.46
N ASP A 131 -4.45 -10.86 3.79
CA ASP A 131 -5.64 -11.64 3.45
C ASP A 131 -5.35 -12.81 2.51
N ASP A 132 -6.32 -13.67 2.35
CA ASP A 132 -6.31 -14.78 1.41
C ASP A 132 -7.47 -14.64 0.43
N TRP A 133 -7.17 -14.47 -0.82
CA TRP A 133 -8.14 -14.28 -1.89
C TRP A 133 -9.15 -15.43 -2.04
N HIS A 134 -8.80 -16.60 -1.51
CA HIS A 134 -9.65 -17.80 -1.56
C HIS A 134 -10.56 -17.94 -0.34
N VAL A 135 -10.43 -17.05 0.65
CA VAL A 135 -11.21 -17.08 1.88
C VAL A 135 -12.05 -15.81 1.99
N PRO A 136 -13.40 -15.92 2.08
CA PRO A 136 -14.24 -14.75 2.30
C PRO A 136 -13.85 -14.01 3.58
N LEU A 137 -13.78 -12.67 3.52
CA LEU A 137 -13.45 -11.85 4.69
C LEU A 137 -14.43 -12.05 5.86
N SER A 138 -15.70 -12.39 5.55
CA SER A 138 -16.73 -12.73 6.53
C SER A 138 -16.44 -13.99 7.35
N SER A 139 -15.54 -14.85 6.87
CA SER A 139 -15.08 -16.03 7.62
C SER A 139 -14.12 -15.70 8.74
N GLY A 140 -13.73 -14.42 8.86
CA GLY A 140 -12.75 -13.96 9.84
C GLY A 140 -11.32 -14.39 9.53
N MET A 141 -10.43 -14.08 10.45
CA MET A 141 -9.00 -14.33 10.30
C MET A 141 -8.67 -15.81 10.61
N THR A 142 -8.34 -16.58 9.57
CA THR A 142 -7.88 -17.96 9.73
C THR A 142 -6.51 -18.02 10.42
N ALA A 143 -6.13 -19.19 10.95
CA ALA A 143 -4.81 -19.37 11.57
C ALA A 143 -3.66 -19.14 10.58
N ALA A 144 -3.84 -19.46 9.29
CA ALA A 144 -2.84 -19.23 8.25
C ALA A 144 -2.65 -17.73 7.98
N VAL A 145 -3.76 -16.99 7.83
CA VAL A 145 -3.79 -15.54 7.65
C VAL A 145 -3.16 -14.83 8.84
N ARG A 146 -3.51 -15.25 10.07
CA ARG A 146 -2.92 -14.69 11.30
C ARG A 146 -1.41 -14.89 11.36
N ARG A 147 -0.90 -16.09 11.04
CA ARG A 147 0.55 -16.36 11.01
C ARG A 147 1.29 -15.48 9.99
N ARG A 148 0.65 -15.20 8.84
CA ARG A 148 1.19 -14.31 7.82
C ARG A 148 1.31 -12.87 8.36
N ALA A 149 0.24 -12.32 8.92
CA ALA A 149 0.27 -10.99 9.53
C ALA A 149 1.30 -10.87 10.67
N GLN A 150 1.40 -11.89 11.53
CA GLN A 150 2.38 -11.94 12.61
C GLN A 150 3.84 -12.02 12.15
N ARG A 151 4.09 -12.37 10.89
CA ARG A 151 5.45 -12.34 10.35
C ARG A 151 5.97 -10.90 10.30
N LEU A 152 5.19 -9.98 9.72
CA LEU A 152 5.56 -8.56 9.67
C LEU A 152 5.66 -7.97 11.09
N GLU A 153 4.76 -8.36 12.01
CA GLU A 153 4.86 -7.94 13.40
C GLU A 153 6.21 -8.33 14.02
N ARG A 154 6.65 -9.59 13.84
CA ARG A 154 7.96 -10.03 14.36
C ARG A 154 9.12 -9.27 13.72
N GLU A 155 9.06 -8.99 12.44
CA GLU A 155 10.06 -8.21 11.71
C GLU A 155 10.16 -6.80 12.30
N VAL A 156 9.03 -6.08 12.43
CA VAL A 156 8.97 -4.75 13.05
C VAL A 156 9.56 -4.77 14.46
N LYS A 157 9.11 -5.73 15.30
CA LYS A 157 9.57 -5.85 16.70
C LYS A 157 11.04 -6.24 16.83
N SER A 158 11.63 -6.85 15.82
CA SER A 158 13.06 -7.14 15.80
C SER A 158 13.92 -5.89 15.58
N ILE A 159 13.33 -4.87 14.94
CA ILE A 159 14.00 -3.60 14.68
C ILE A 159 13.84 -2.65 15.88
N ASP A 160 12.60 -2.44 16.30
CA ASP A 160 12.28 -1.64 17.49
C ASP A 160 11.05 -2.20 18.20
N ARG A 161 11.26 -2.64 19.44
CA ARG A 161 10.20 -3.22 20.30
C ARG A 161 9.16 -2.19 20.74
N ASN A 162 9.47 -0.90 20.70
CA ASN A 162 8.57 0.17 21.11
C ASN A 162 7.54 0.52 20.03
N ILE A 163 7.77 0.17 18.76
CA ILE A 163 6.79 0.40 17.70
C ILE A 163 5.52 -0.41 18.00
N LYS A 164 4.39 0.26 18.13
CA LYS A 164 3.08 -0.40 18.25
C LYS A 164 2.75 -1.09 16.93
N VAL A 165 2.41 -2.37 16.96
CA VAL A 165 1.95 -3.09 15.76
C VAL A 165 0.49 -3.44 15.91
N ILE A 166 -0.30 -3.09 14.92
CA ILE A 166 -1.73 -3.37 14.83
C ILE A 166 -1.95 -4.34 13.67
N ILE A 167 -2.50 -5.50 13.97
CA ILE A 167 -3.00 -6.44 12.98
C ILE A 167 -4.53 -6.28 12.95
N PRO A 168 -5.10 -5.64 11.92
CA PRO A 168 -6.54 -5.44 11.83
C PRO A 168 -7.30 -6.76 11.81
N GLU A 169 -8.44 -6.82 12.48
CA GLU A 169 -9.40 -7.86 12.21
C GLU A 169 -10.26 -7.46 11.01
N PHE A 170 -10.64 -8.44 10.18
CA PHE A 170 -11.48 -8.17 9.02
C PHE A 170 -12.79 -7.52 9.43
N LEU A 171 -13.21 -6.50 8.68
CA LEU A 171 -14.46 -5.76 8.87
C LEU A 171 -14.58 -5.07 10.25
N LYS A 172 -13.47 -4.84 10.94
CA LYS A 172 -13.41 -4.10 12.21
C LYS A 172 -12.80 -2.72 12.02
N THR A 173 -13.39 -1.75 12.70
CA THR A 173 -12.81 -0.39 12.75
C THR A 173 -11.61 -0.35 13.68
N ILE A 174 -10.58 0.40 13.31
CA ILE A 174 -9.42 0.71 14.15
C ILE A 174 -9.50 2.20 14.50
N THR A 175 -9.38 2.50 15.79
CA THR A 175 -9.21 3.88 16.25
C THR A 175 -7.73 4.11 16.54
N LEU A 176 -7.18 5.19 15.99
CA LEU A 176 -5.84 5.68 16.29
C LEU A 176 -5.94 6.78 17.36
N GLU A 177 -5.22 6.59 18.47
CA GLU A 177 -5.09 7.54 19.58
C GLU A 177 -3.83 8.37 19.45
#